data_bd4f06ca0ebbf8a3fe1f7679f8b61fda
#
_entry.id   bd4f06ca0ebbf8a3fe1f7679f8b61fda
#
_cell.length_a   1.000
_cell.length_b   1.000
_cell.length_c   1.000
_cell.angle_alpha   90.00
_cell.angle_beta   90.00
_cell.angle_gamma   90.00
#
_symmetry.space_group_name_H-M   'P 1'
#
loop_
_entity.id
_entity.type
_entity.pdbx_description
1 polymer ?
#
loop_
_entity_poly.entity_id
_entity_poly.type
_entity_poly.pdbx_seq_one_letter_code
_entity_poly.pdbx_strand_id
1 'polypeptide(L)'
;RTARKAGLDKVKVGGLEVDTSKIGKIDGLTLTDALRLLHDHAGKPIALIIDEAQHALTSEAGEAAMTALKSARDQLNQPGVVNLMLVMSGSDRDKLLRLVNTAGAPFYGSQIQRMPPLGPDFIAHIAALIEAQRPELKPVDQTLLQQAFEVFGFRPQFFMAALGQVLSPLAALTGRFESALLDAAQQQQTHDEAQMESDYLGLKPTEQAVLWRMLTQGSRYRPYDAEALRFYRERTGHPVNATQVQRALEGLRQRMPALVWKSARGEYALEDVA
;
A
#
# COMPACT_ATOMS: atom_id res chain seq x y z
N ARG A 1 8.78 -15.29 2.97
CA ARG A 1 8.45 -15.77 1.60
C ARG A 1 9.12 -14.93 0.51
N THR A 2 9.26 -13.62 0.68
CA THR A 2 9.90 -12.72 -0.29
C THR A 2 11.41 -13.01 -0.41
N ALA A 3 12.11 -13.24 0.70
CA ALA A 3 13.52 -13.64 0.71
C ALA A 3 13.74 -14.99 -0.01
N ARG A 4 12.78 -15.92 0.14
CA ARG A 4 12.80 -17.23 -0.54
C ARG A 4 12.57 -17.12 -2.05
N LYS A 5 11.74 -16.18 -2.51
CA LYS A 5 11.56 -15.88 -3.96
C LYS A 5 12.80 -15.23 -4.58
N ALA A 6 13.59 -14.52 -3.77
CA ALA A 6 14.83 -13.89 -4.20
C ALA A 6 16.07 -14.82 -4.08
N GLY A 7 15.90 -16.09 -3.68
CA GLY A 7 17.02 -17.03 -3.50
C GLY A 7 17.94 -16.70 -2.33
N LEU A 8 17.46 -15.89 -1.39
CA LEU A 8 18.21 -15.51 -0.18
C LEU A 8 17.87 -16.47 0.96
N ASP A 9 18.36 -17.70 0.88
CA ASP A 9 18.24 -18.69 1.97
C ASP A 9 19.07 -18.30 3.21
N LYS A 10 19.99 -17.36 3.05
CA LYS A 10 20.91 -16.89 4.08
C LYS A 10 21.08 -15.37 3.99
N VAL A 11 20.96 -14.72 5.13
CA VAL A 11 21.19 -13.26 5.24
C VAL A 11 22.44 -13.06 6.11
N LYS A 12 23.40 -12.30 5.60
CA LYS A 12 24.60 -11.88 6.35
C LYS A 12 24.43 -10.44 6.82
N VAL A 13 24.51 -10.27 8.14
CA VAL A 13 24.50 -8.94 8.75
C VAL A 13 25.67 -8.86 9.72
N GLY A 14 26.62 -7.95 9.47
CA GLY A 14 27.75 -7.70 10.37
C GLY A 14 28.62 -8.93 10.68
N GLY A 15 28.73 -9.90 9.75
CA GLY A 15 29.49 -11.13 9.96
C GLY A 15 28.67 -12.30 10.51
N LEU A 16 27.45 -12.10 10.94
CA LEU A 16 26.51 -13.15 11.31
C LEU A 16 25.76 -13.66 10.07
N GLU A 17 25.76 -14.98 9.87
CA GLU A 17 24.98 -15.63 8.82
C GLU A 17 23.72 -16.27 9.44
N VAL A 18 22.55 -15.74 9.11
CA VAL A 18 21.27 -16.29 9.56
C VAL A 18 20.62 -17.06 8.41
N ASP A 19 20.39 -18.35 8.60
CA ASP A 19 19.64 -19.19 7.67
C ASP A 19 18.14 -18.93 7.83
N THR A 20 17.59 -18.12 6.92
CA THR A 20 16.18 -17.74 6.94
C THR A 20 15.25 -18.92 6.66
N SER A 21 15.77 -20.00 6.08
CA SER A 21 14.98 -21.21 5.79
C SER A 21 14.60 -21.99 7.04
N LYS A 22 15.29 -21.77 8.15
CA LYS A 22 15.09 -22.45 9.44
C LYS A 22 14.20 -21.66 10.41
N ILE A 23 13.95 -20.39 10.16
CA ILE A 23 13.13 -19.55 11.03
C ILE A 23 11.67 -20.07 11.01
N GLY A 24 11.13 -20.36 12.19
CA GLY A 24 9.74 -20.82 12.37
C GLY A 24 9.46 -22.30 12.07
N LYS A 25 10.49 -23.16 11.89
CA LYS A 25 10.32 -24.61 11.87
C LYS A 25 10.36 -25.18 13.29
N ILE A 26 9.71 -26.34 13.51
CA ILE A 26 9.57 -26.98 14.84
C ILE A 26 10.91 -27.22 15.53
N ASP A 27 11.98 -27.51 14.77
CA ASP A 27 13.34 -27.72 15.25
C ASP A 27 14.28 -26.52 14.96
N GLY A 28 13.71 -25.36 14.60
CA GLY A 28 14.48 -24.18 14.22
C GLY A 28 14.37 -23.06 15.25
N LEU A 29 15.22 -22.03 15.08
CA LEU A 29 15.16 -20.80 15.85
C LEU A 29 13.80 -20.13 15.68
N THR A 30 13.20 -19.69 16.79
CA THR A 30 12.03 -18.81 16.72
C THR A 30 12.43 -17.45 16.15
N LEU A 31 11.44 -16.69 15.66
CA LEU A 31 11.70 -15.31 15.22
C LEU A 31 12.30 -14.46 16.35
N THR A 32 11.84 -14.66 17.57
CA THR A 32 12.35 -13.98 18.77
C THR A 32 13.82 -14.33 19.02
N ASP A 33 14.19 -15.60 18.91
CA ASP A 33 15.58 -16.03 19.13
C ASP A 33 16.50 -15.49 18.02
N ALA A 34 16.04 -15.49 16.78
CA ALA A 34 16.79 -14.92 15.65
C ALA A 34 17.06 -13.41 15.84
N LEU A 35 16.03 -12.65 16.26
CA LEU A 35 16.18 -11.22 16.53
C LEU A 35 17.02 -10.94 17.76
N ARG A 36 16.94 -11.79 18.82
CA ARG A 36 17.81 -11.68 19.99
C ARG A 36 19.28 -11.91 19.63
N LEU A 37 19.59 -12.97 18.89
CA LEU A 37 20.94 -13.24 18.42
C LEU A 37 21.49 -12.08 17.57
N LEU A 38 20.66 -11.52 16.70
CA LEU A 38 21.04 -10.36 15.89
C LEU A 38 21.35 -9.14 16.77
N HIS A 39 20.50 -8.86 17.76
CA HIS A 39 20.69 -7.77 18.70
C HIS A 39 21.98 -7.95 19.49
N ASP A 40 22.19 -9.14 20.06
CA ASP A 40 23.36 -9.45 20.89
C ASP A 40 24.65 -9.36 20.08
N HIS A 41 24.62 -9.82 18.83
CA HIS A 41 25.77 -9.71 17.93
C HIS A 41 26.07 -8.25 17.52
N ALA A 42 25.02 -7.47 17.21
CA ALA A 42 25.19 -6.10 16.74
C ALA A 42 25.53 -5.12 17.88
N GLY A 43 25.15 -5.45 19.12
CA GLY A 43 25.25 -4.56 20.29
C GLY A 43 24.46 -3.25 20.14
N LYS A 44 23.42 -3.24 19.31
CA LYS A 44 22.62 -2.07 18.95
C LYS A 44 21.14 -2.43 18.84
N PRO A 45 20.23 -1.45 19.05
CA PRO A 45 18.81 -1.64 18.76
C PRO A 45 18.59 -2.03 17.30
N ILE A 46 17.61 -2.90 17.07
CA ILE A 46 17.17 -3.32 15.73
C ILE A 46 15.96 -2.47 15.36
N ALA A 47 15.98 -1.89 14.16
CA ALA A 47 14.80 -1.34 13.51
C ALA A 47 14.37 -2.29 12.37
N LEU A 48 13.19 -2.89 12.50
CA LEU A 48 12.59 -3.73 11.47
C LEU A 48 11.47 -2.93 10.78
N ILE A 49 11.67 -2.68 9.49
CA ILE A 49 10.73 -1.94 8.65
C ILE A 49 9.97 -2.96 7.79
N ILE A 50 8.64 -2.93 7.87
CA ILE A 50 7.75 -3.80 7.11
C ILE A 50 6.86 -2.90 6.25
N ASP A 51 7.10 -2.94 4.96
CA ASP A 51 6.30 -2.23 3.98
C ASP A 51 5.05 -3.05 3.62
N GLU A 52 3.93 -2.37 3.33
CA GLU A 52 2.65 -2.99 2.98
C GLU A 52 2.19 -4.04 4.01
N ALA A 53 2.32 -3.71 5.29
CA ALA A 53 2.09 -4.63 6.41
C ALA A 53 0.65 -5.21 6.45
N GLN A 54 -0.34 -4.52 5.85
CA GLN A 54 -1.72 -5.02 5.74
C GLN A 54 -1.82 -6.32 4.93
N HIS A 55 -0.88 -6.61 4.03
CA HIS A 55 -0.87 -7.87 3.28
C HIS A 55 -0.65 -9.09 4.17
N ALA A 56 -0.05 -8.93 5.35
CA ALA A 56 0.05 -10.02 6.31
C ALA A 56 -1.33 -10.51 6.78
N LEU A 57 -2.35 -9.65 6.80
CA LEU A 57 -3.71 -10.00 7.20
C LEU A 57 -4.48 -10.85 6.17
N THR A 58 -3.93 -11.09 4.99
CA THR A 58 -4.59 -11.87 3.94
C THR A 58 -4.48 -13.38 4.14
N SER A 59 -3.67 -13.85 5.12
CA SER A 59 -3.46 -15.26 5.38
C SER A 59 -3.23 -15.53 6.87
N GLU A 60 -3.61 -16.72 7.34
CA GLU A 60 -3.36 -17.17 8.72
C GLU A 60 -1.86 -17.16 9.06
N ALA A 61 -1.01 -17.55 8.11
CA ALA A 61 0.45 -17.52 8.28
C ALA A 61 0.98 -16.10 8.46
N GLY A 62 0.39 -15.11 7.78
CA GLY A 62 0.73 -13.71 7.95
C GLY A 62 0.27 -13.17 9.30
N GLU A 63 -0.95 -13.48 9.74
CA GLU A 63 -1.42 -13.11 11.09
C GLU A 63 -0.55 -13.73 12.19
N ALA A 64 -0.16 -14.99 12.04
CA ALA A 64 0.75 -15.67 12.96
C ALA A 64 2.13 -14.97 12.99
N ALA A 65 2.65 -14.55 11.83
CA ALA A 65 3.90 -13.81 11.75
C ALA A 65 3.83 -12.45 12.48
N MET A 66 2.72 -11.71 12.33
CA MET A 66 2.51 -10.46 13.06
C MET A 66 2.43 -10.67 14.57
N THR A 67 1.78 -11.74 15.01
CA THR A 67 1.72 -12.14 16.42
C THR A 67 3.11 -12.50 16.96
N ALA A 68 3.91 -13.23 16.18
CA ALA A 68 5.29 -13.57 16.55
C ALA A 68 6.18 -12.32 16.63
N LEU A 69 6.01 -11.35 15.72
CA LEU A 69 6.72 -10.07 15.77
C LEU A 69 6.36 -9.25 17.03
N LYS A 70 5.08 -9.22 17.38
CA LYS A 70 4.66 -8.60 18.64
C LYS A 70 5.33 -9.27 19.83
N SER A 71 5.29 -10.60 19.90
CA SER A 71 5.91 -11.35 20.98
C SER A 71 7.42 -11.09 21.06
N ALA A 72 8.12 -11.05 19.92
CA ALA A 72 9.54 -10.73 19.86
C ALA A 72 9.83 -9.33 20.40
N ARG A 73 9.04 -8.32 19.98
CA ARG A 73 9.16 -6.94 20.50
C ARG A 73 8.97 -6.89 22.01
N ASP A 74 7.92 -7.53 22.50
CA ASP A 74 7.59 -7.49 23.92
C ASP A 74 8.64 -8.23 24.79
N GLN A 75 9.34 -9.23 24.23
CA GLN A 75 10.41 -9.96 24.94
C GLN A 75 11.77 -9.28 24.84
N LEU A 76 12.08 -8.56 23.77
CA LEU A 76 13.35 -7.87 23.61
C LEU A 76 13.37 -6.50 24.28
N ASN A 77 12.22 -5.83 24.38
CA ASN A 77 12.10 -4.51 24.97
C ASN A 77 11.83 -4.61 26.48
N GLN A 78 12.37 -3.63 27.23
CA GLN A 78 12.14 -3.46 28.66
C GLN A 78 11.72 -2.01 28.95
N PRO A 79 11.12 -1.71 30.08
CA PRO A 79 10.82 -0.33 30.46
C PRO A 79 12.07 0.56 30.33
N GLY A 80 11.99 1.59 29.48
CA GLY A 80 13.10 2.51 29.24
C GLY A 80 14.18 2.02 28.25
N VAL A 81 14.11 0.76 27.77
CA VAL A 81 15.09 0.21 26.84
C VAL A 81 14.40 -0.39 25.62
N VAL A 82 14.67 0.15 24.43
CA VAL A 82 14.13 -0.32 23.17
C VAL A 82 15.23 -1.06 22.40
N ASN A 83 15.13 -2.38 22.33
CA ASN A 83 16.05 -3.25 21.59
C ASN A 83 15.48 -3.66 20.23
N LEU A 84 14.15 -3.67 20.08
CA LEU A 84 13.47 -3.91 18.81
C LEU A 84 12.40 -2.86 18.55
N MET A 85 12.57 -2.06 17.51
CA MET A 85 11.61 -1.13 16.97
C MET A 85 10.95 -1.74 15.74
N LEU A 86 9.61 -1.75 15.70
CA LEU A 86 8.84 -2.16 14.52
C LEU A 86 8.25 -0.91 13.87
N VAL A 87 8.58 -0.71 12.61
CA VAL A 87 8.00 0.33 11.75
C VAL A 87 7.20 -0.36 10.66
N MET A 88 5.93 -0.04 10.55
CA MET A 88 5.04 -0.64 9.56
C MET A 88 4.44 0.46 8.70
N SER A 89 4.55 0.32 7.39
CA SER A 89 3.87 1.16 6.42
C SER A 89 2.79 0.39 5.67
N GLY A 90 1.93 1.11 5.00
CA GLY A 90 0.93 0.56 4.11
C GLY A 90 0.23 1.67 3.35
N SER A 91 -0.12 1.38 2.11
CA SER A 91 -0.81 2.30 1.21
C SER A 91 -2.24 2.58 1.66
N ASP A 92 -2.90 1.62 2.33
CA ASP A 92 -4.28 1.71 2.76
C ASP A 92 -4.39 1.83 4.29
N ARG A 93 -4.86 3.01 4.74
CA ARG A 93 -5.05 3.32 6.16
C ARG A 93 -6.08 2.39 6.81
N ASP A 94 -7.19 2.10 6.13
CA ASP A 94 -8.27 1.30 6.71
C ASP A 94 -7.86 -0.17 6.88
N LYS A 95 -7.05 -0.70 5.97
CA LYS A 95 -6.45 -2.03 6.11
C LYS A 95 -5.42 -2.06 7.24
N LEU A 96 -4.54 -1.04 7.35
CA LEU A 96 -3.59 -0.93 8.46
C LEU A 96 -4.28 -0.79 9.82
N LEU A 97 -5.39 -0.05 9.91
CA LEU A 97 -6.17 0.09 11.13
C LEU A 97 -6.62 -1.26 11.71
N ARG A 98 -6.75 -2.29 10.88
CA ARG A 98 -7.11 -3.64 11.34
C ARG A 98 -6.00 -4.32 12.15
N LEU A 99 -4.74 -3.90 11.99
CA LEU A 99 -3.63 -4.38 12.81
C LEU A 99 -3.66 -3.81 14.24
N VAL A 100 -4.37 -2.68 14.45
CA VAL A 100 -4.31 -1.92 15.71
C VAL A 100 -5.66 -1.67 16.39
N ASN A 101 -6.78 -1.69 15.67
CA ASN A 101 -8.08 -1.25 16.19
C ASN A 101 -9.02 -2.37 16.63
N THR A 102 -8.80 -3.62 16.27
CA THR A 102 -9.65 -4.74 16.66
C THR A 102 -9.13 -5.40 17.92
N ALA A 103 -10.04 -5.69 18.88
CA ALA A 103 -9.69 -6.50 20.04
C ALA A 103 -9.10 -7.84 19.59
N GLY A 104 -7.88 -8.15 20.04
CA GLY A 104 -7.12 -9.31 19.55
C GLY A 104 -6.20 -9.04 18.35
N ALA A 105 -6.18 -7.82 17.80
CA ALA A 105 -5.17 -7.44 16.82
C ALA A 105 -3.76 -7.47 17.45
N PRO A 106 -2.72 -7.91 16.71
CA PRO A 106 -1.38 -8.05 17.26
C PRO A 106 -0.83 -6.75 17.87
N PHE A 107 -1.16 -5.60 17.29
CA PHE A 107 -0.67 -4.30 17.73
C PHE A 107 -1.77 -3.39 18.26
N TYR A 108 -2.78 -4.00 18.92
CA TYR A 108 -3.90 -3.25 19.51
C TYR A 108 -3.42 -2.07 20.36
N GLY A 109 -4.01 -0.90 20.13
CA GLY A 109 -3.67 0.34 20.82
C GLY A 109 -2.49 1.13 20.24
N SER A 110 -1.80 0.60 19.21
CA SER A 110 -0.78 1.39 18.51
C SER A 110 -1.43 2.48 17.65
N GLN A 111 -0.72 3.60 17.51
CA GLN A 111 -1.20 4.73 16.72
C GLN A 111 -0.74 4.61 15.27
N ILE A 112 -1.64 4.90 14.33
CA ILE A 112 -1.31 5.08 12.92
C ILE A 112 -1.21 6.57 12.63
N GLN A 113 -0.07 6.97 12.09
CA GLN A 113 0.13 8.32 11.58
C GLN A 113 0.03 8.31 10.05
N ARG A 114 -0.69 9.28 9.51
CA ARG A 114 -0.66 9.52 8.07
C ARG A 114 0.65 10.23 7.74
N MET A 115 1.40 9.69 6.80
CA MET A 115 2.53 10.43 6.25
C MET A 115 2.01 11.67 5.52
N PRO A 116 2.58 12.86 5.79
CA PRO A 116 2.21 14.04 5.05
C PRO A 116 2.54 13.84 3.56
N PRO A 117 1.70 14.32 2.64
CA PRO A 117 2.04 14.32 1.23
C PRO A 117 3.32 15.14 1.01
N LEU A 118 4.08 14.80 -0.02
CA LEU A 118 5.21 15.61 -0.45
C LEU A 118 4.69 16.99 -0.88
N GLY A 119 5.33 18.03 -0.34
CA GLY A 119 4.91 19.41 -0.53
C GLY A 119 5.82 20.20 -1.48
N PRO A 120 5.75 21.54 -1.41
CA PRO A 120 6.55 22.44 -2.26
C PRO A 120 8.06 22.20 -2.18
N ASP A 121 8.57 21.73 -1.03
CA ASP A 121 10.00 21.40 -0.87
C ASP A 121 10.45 20.27 -1.80
N PHE A 122 9.57 19.30 -2.06
CA PHE A 122 9.85 18.26 -3.06
C PHE A 122 9.97 18.87 -4.46
N ILE A 123 9.07 19.75 -4.84
CA ILE A 123 9.09 20.45 -6.15
C ILE A 123 10.32 21.33 -6.28
N ALA A 124 10.67 22.09 -5.23
CA ALA A 124 11.88 22.90 -5.21
C ALA A 124 13.16 22.06 -5.37
N HIS A 125 13.19 20.89 -4.71
CA HIS A 125 14.30 19.95 -4.85
C HIS A 125 14.40 19.42 -6.29
N ILE A 126 13.30 18.99 -6.90
CA ILE A 126 13.27 18.49 -8.29
C ILE A 126 13.69 19.61 -9.26
N ALA A 127 13.17 20.82 -9.09
CA ALA A 127 13.55 21.97 -9.91
C ALA A 127 15.07 22.23 -9.84
N ALA A 128 15.65 22.23 -8.63
CA ALA A 128 17.08 22.41 -8.43
C ALA A 128 17.91 21.29 -9.09
N LEU A 129 17.45 20.05 -9.05
CA LEU A 129 18.10 18.91 -9.73
C LEU A 129 18.08 19.10 -11.27
N ILE A 130 16.94 19.50 -11.83
CA ILE A 130 16.80 19.78 -13.27
C ILE A 130 17.76 20.91 -13.66
N GLU A 131 17.76 22.02 -12.93
CA GLU A 131 18.62 23.16 -13.22
C GLU A 131 20.13 22.85 -13.09
N ALA A 132 20.50 21.93 -12.20
CA ALA A 132 21.88 21.48 -12.06
C ALA A 132 22.31 20.57 -13.21
N GLN A 133 21.43 19.68 -13.67
CA GLN A 133 21.73 18.73 -14.73
C GLN A 133 21.50 19.29 -16.15
N ARG A 134 20.58 20.23 -16.28
CA ARG A 134 20.15 20.83 -17.56
C ARG A 134 20.11 22.36 -17.43
N PRO A 135 21.27 23.04 -17.35
CA PRO A 135 21.34 24.50 -17.15
C PRO A 135 20.61 25.31 -18.22
N GLU A 136 20.43 24.76 -19.40
CA GLU A 136 19.69 25.38 -20.51
C GLU A 136 18.18 25.50 -20.26
N LEU A 137 17.65 24.77 -19.26
CA LEU A 137 16.22 24.84 -18.87
C LEU A 137 15.94 25.89 -17.79
N LYS A 138 16.93 26.62 -17.31
CA LYS A 138 16.76 27.67 -16.30
C LYS A 138 16.04 28.90 -16.85
N PRO A 139 15.20 29.56 -16.04
CA PRO A 139 14.70 29.13 -14.73
C PRO A 139 13.54 28.11 -14.88
N VAL A 140 13.50 27.10 -14.00
CA VAL A 140 12.41 26.13 -13.95
C VAL A 140 11.19 26.74 -13.26
N ASP A 141 10.03 26.62 -13.87
CA ASP A 141 8.76 27.10 -13.32
C ASP A 141 8.20 26.12 -12.28
N GLN A 142 8.51 26.38 -11.01
CA GLN A 142 8.04 25.54 -9.91
C GLN A 142 6.52 25.54 -9.76
N THR A 143 5.83 26.61 -10.21
CA THR A 143 4.37 26.68 -10.14
C THR A 143 3.72 25.66 -11.07
N LEU A 144 4.20 25.58 -12.31
CA LEU A 144 3.71 24.58 -13.27
C LEU A 144 4.06 23.15 -12.85
N LEU A 145 5.27 22.93 -12.27
CA LEU A 145 5.63 21.63 -11.71
C LEU A 145 4.69 21.23 -10.56
N GLN A 146 4.39 22.17 -9.67
CA GLN A 146 3.47 21.94 -8.56
C GLN A 146 2.06 21.59 -9.07
N GLN A 147 1.54 22.32 -10.05
CA GLN A 147 0.24 22.03 -10.67
C GLN A 147 0.21 20.64 -11.31
N ALA A 148 1.25 20.27 -12.04
CA ALA A 148 1.35 18.92 -12.61
C ALA A 148 1.38 17.85 -11.51
N PHE A 149 2.09 18.08 -10.41
CA PHE A 149 2.16 17.15 -9.27
C PHE A 149 0.80 16.99 -8.57
N GLU A 150 0.03 18.08 -8.46
CA GLU A 150 -1.35 18.05 -7.94
C GLU A 150 -2.29 17.23 -8.84
N VAL A 151 -2.20 17.39 -10.15
CA VAL A 151 -2.99 16.61 -11.12
C VAL A 151 -2.64 15.11 -11.00
N PHE A 152 -1.37 14.76 -10.75
CA PHE A 152 -0.98 13.39 -10.43
C PHE A 152 -1.40 12.92 -9.01
N GLY A 153 -2.17 13.71 -8.28
CA GLY A 153 -2.67 13.36 -6.93
C GLY A 153 -1.56 13.25 -5.89
N PHE A 154 -0.51 14.06 -6.01
CA PHE A 154 0.68 14.05 -5.14
C PHE A 154 1.41 12.70 -5.14
N ARG A 155 1.37 11.96 -6.25
CA ARG A 155 2.03 10.66 -6.43
C ARG A 155 3.38 10.83 -7.14
N PRO A 156 4.51 10.73 -6.42
CA PRO A 156 5.84 10.98 -6.99
C PRO A 156 6.19 10.06 -8.14
N GLN A 157 5.74 8.80 -8.09
CA GLN A 157 6.04 7.80 -9.10
C GLN A 157 5.53 8.24 -10.49
N PHE A 158 4.26 8.66 -10.58
CA PHE A 158 3.68 9.10 -11.85
C PHE A 158 4.28 10.40 -12.32
N PHE A 159 4.45 11.36 -11.41
CA PHE A 159 5.09 12.63 -11.70
C PHE A 159 6.51 12.44 -12.27
N MET A 160 7.34 11.63 -11.60
CA MET A 160 8.71 11.38 -12.05
C MET A 160 8.78 10.60 -13.35
N ALA A 161 7.86 9.66 -13.58
CA ALA A 161 7.76 8.93 -14.85
C ALA A 161 7.42 9.88 -16.01
N ALA A 162 6.41 10.74 -15.85
CA ALA A 162 6.03 11.74 -16.84
C ALA A 162 7.15 12.76 -17.09
N LEU A 163 7.79 13.24 -16.02
CA LEU A 163 8.93 14.15 -16.11
C LEU A 163 10.08 13.52 -16.92
N GLY A 164 10.39 12.25 -16.67
CA GLY A 164 11.41 11.51 -17.41
C GLY A 164 11.07 11.37 -18.90
N GLN A 165 9.79 11.19 -19.24
CA GLN A 165 9.33 11.15 -20.62
C GLN A 165 9.46 12.50 -21.31
N VAL A 166 8.99 13.58 -20.65
CA VAL A 166 9.02 14.94 -21.22
C VAL A 166 10.46 15.45 -21.39
N LEU A 167 11.35 15.15 -20.44
CA LEU A 167 12.77 15.52 -20.51
C LEU A 167 13.62 14.55 -21.37
N SER A 168 13.01 13.51 -21.93
CA SER A 168 13.74 12.57 -22.81
C SER A 168 14.33 13.28 -24.02
N PRO A 169 15.58 12.97 -24.43
CA PRO A 169 16.14 13.48 -25.67
C PRO A 169 15.34 13.12 -26.94
N LEU A 170 14.45 12.11 -26.82
CA LEU A 170 13.56 11.67 -27.89
C LEU A 170 12.23 12.44 -27.92
N ALA A 171 11.95 13.25 -26.90
CA ALA A 171 10.74 14.05 -26.85
C ALA A 171 10.88 15.26 -27.81
N ALA A 172 9.96 15.36 -28.75
CA ALA A 172 9.86 16.54 -29.63
C ALA A 172 9.19 17.70 -28.84
N LEU A 173 9.94 18.32 -27.93
CA LEU A 173 9.43 19.43 -27.14
C LEU A 173 9.22 20.68 -28.02
N THR A 174 7.97 21.10 -28.14
CA THR A 174 7.60 22.40 -28.70
C THR A 174 7.20 23.32 -27.54
N GLY A 175 8.17 24.09 -27.02
CA GLY A 175 7.93 25.02 -25.92
C GLY A 175 8.56 24.60 -24.59
N ARG A 176 7.99 25.09 -23.48
CA ARG A 176 8.50 24.82 -22.14
C ARG A 176 8.11 23.42 -21.68
N PHE A 177 9.07 22.68 -21.12
CA PHE A 177 8.85 21.31 -20.66
C PHE A 177 7.83 21.23 -19.52
N GLU A 178 7.73 22.26 -18.66
CA GLU A 178 6.78 22.32 -17.55
C GLU A 178 5.33 22.36 -18.05
N SER A 179 5.08 23.10 -19.13
CA SER A 179 3.75 23.11 -19.74
C SER A 179 3.43 21.75 -20.35
N ALA A 180 4.38 21.14 -21.06
CA ALA A 180 4.22 19.81 -21.60
C ALA A 180 3.99 18.74 -20.52
N LEU A 181 4.62 18.90 -19.35
CA LEU A 181 4.39 18.01 -18.20
C LEU A 181 2.98 18.18 -17.64
N LEU A 182 2.48 19.39 -17.52
CA LEU A 182 1.12 19.66 -17.06
C LEU A 182 0.08 19.12 -18.04
N ASP A 183 0.30 19.31 -19.35
CA ASP A 183 -0.57 18.76 -20.40
C ASP A 183 -0.58 17.22 -20.34
N ALA A 184 0.59 16.59 -20.16
CA ALA A 184 0.71 15.13 -20.01
C ALA A 184 -0.03 14.62 -18.75
N ALA A 185 0.05 15.37 -17.64
CA ALA A 185 -0.67 15.03 -16.41
C ALA A 185 -2.19 15.07 -16.62
N GLN A 186 -2.71 16.12 -17.28
CA GLN A 186 -4.14 16.27 -17.57
C GLN A 186 -4.65 15.19 -18.55
N GLN A 187 -3.86 14.88 -19.57
CA GLN A 187 -4.19 13.80 -20.51
C GLN A 187 -4.24 12.44 -19.81
N GLN A 188 -3.27 12.15 -18.94
CA GLN A 188 -3.26 10.92 -18.16
C GLN A 188 -4.48 10.83 -17.23
N GLN A 189 -4.81 11.92 -16.52
CA GLN A 189 -5.99 11.96 -15.66
C GLN A 189 -7.28 11.67 -16.46
N THR A 190 -7.45 12.33 -17.60
CA THR A 190 -8.64 12.11 -18.45
C THR A 190 -8.71 10.66 -18.95
N HIS A 191 -7.57 10.08 -19.31
CA HIS A 191 -7.49 8.69 -19.74
C HIS A 191 -7.86 7.73 -18.61
N ASP A 192 -7.30 7.94 -17.41
CA ASP A 192 -7.54 7.11 -16.22
C ASP A 192 -9.02 7.18 -15.80
N GLU A 193 -9.63 8.37 -15.82
CA GLU A 193 -11.06 8.55 -15.52
C GLU A 193 -11.94 7.80 -16.52
N ALA A 194 -11.66 7.91 -17.82
CA ALA A 194 -12.40 7.19 -18.85
C ALA A 194 -12.22 5.67 -18.74
N GLN A 195 -11.03 5.21 -18.41
CA GLN A 195 -10.75 3.79 -18.18
C GLN A 195 -11.51 3.26 -16.96
N MET A 196 -11.47 3.99 -15.83
CA MET A 196 -12.21 3.62 -14.61
C MET A 196 -13.73 3.55 -14.86
N GLU A 197 -14.28 4.51 -15.61
CA GLU A 197 -15.69 4.49 -15.97
C GLU A 197 -16.03 3.26 -16.83
N SER A 198 -15.22 2.99 -17.85
CA SER A 198 -15.36 1.82 -18.72
C SER A 198 -15.31 0.52 -17.95
N ASP A 199 -14.33 0.38 -17.05
CA ASP A 199 -14.15 -0.80 -16.21
C ASP A 199 -15.33 -1.00 -15.25
N TYR A 200 -15.84 0.09 -14.65
CA TYR A 200 -17.01 0.04 -13.78
C TYR A 200 -18.27 -0.36 -14.55
N LEU A 201 -18.51 0.22 -15.71
CA LEU A 201 -19.65 -0.11 -16.56
C LEU A 201 -19.60 -1.54 -17.11
N GLY A 202 -18.41 -2.10 -17.27
CA GLY A 202 -18.19 -3.50 -17.67
C GLY A 202 -18.46 -4.52 -16.55
N LEU A 203 -18.71 -4.08 -15.31
CA LEU A 203 -19.06 -4.95 -14.19
C LEU A 203 -20.51 -5.40 -14.26
N LYS A 204 -20.80 -6.59 -13.69
CA LYS A 204 -22.19 -7.03 -13.50
C LYS A 204 -22.93 -6.10 -12.54
N PRO A 205 -24.26 -5.92 -12.68
CA PRO A 205 -25.03 -5.01 -11.82
C PRO A 205 -24.83 -5.23 -10.32
N THR A 206 -24.72 -6.49 -9.86
CA THR A 206 -24.44 -6.81 -8.45
C THR A 206 -23.03 -6.42 -8.04
N GLU A 207 -22.04 -6.59 -8.92
CA GLU A 207 -20.65 -6.17 -8.67
C GLU A 207 -20.54 -4.65 -8.57
N GLN A 208 -21.21 -3.91 -9.46
CA GLN A 208 -21.31 -2.44 -9.40
C GLN A 208 -21.94 -1.98 -8.08
N ALA A 209 -23.06 -2.59 -7.67
CA ALA A 209 -23.73 -2.23 -6.44
C ALA A 209 -22.88 -2.52 -5.19
N VAL A 210 -22.16 -3.64 -5.18
CA VAL A 210 -21.23 -4.02 -4.11
C VAL A 210 -20.06 -3.03 -4.01
N LEU A 211 -19.41 -2.70 -5.12
CA LEU A 211 -18.33 -1.71 -5.17
C LEU A 211 -18.79 -0.34 -4.69
N TRP A 212 -19.94 0.13 -5.18
CA TRP A 212 -20.48 1.42 -4.78
C TRP A 212 -20.75 1.51 -3.29
N ARG A 213 -21.36 0.45 -2.72
CA ARG A 213 -21.59 0.42 -1.28
C ARG A 213 -20.29 0.35 -0.49
N MET A 214 -19.30 -0.38 -0.96
CA MET A 214 -17.98 -0.44 -0.33
C MET A 214 -17.29 0.92 -0.33
N LEU A 215 -17.33 1.67 -1.44
CA LEU A 215 -16.82 3.05 -1.54
C LEU A 215 -17.50 3.98 -0.54
N THR A 216 -18.83 3.91 -0.43
CA THR A 216 -19.60 4.82 0.43
C THR A 216 -19.51 4.49 1.92
N GLN A 217 -19.26 3.23 2.30
CA GLN A 217 -19.21 2.78 3.67
C GLN A 217 -17.80 2.69 4.24
N GLY A 218 -16.78 2.54 3.38
CA GLY A 218 -15.38 2.40 3.78
C GLY A 218 -15.17 1.30 4.83
N SER A 219 -14.53 1.62 5.93
CA SER A 219 -14.25 0.69 7.04
C SER A 219 -15.50 0.13 7.74
N ARG A 220 -16.66 0.75 7.56
CA ARG A 220 -17.94 0.28 8.11
C ARG A 220 -18.68 -0.69 7.20
N TYR A 221 -18.12 -1.02 6.05
CA TYR A 221 -18.76 -1.91 5.09
C TYR A 221 -19.07 -3.28 5.67
N ARG A 222 -20.34 -3.68 5.55
CA ARG A 222 -20.87 -4.98 5.97
C ARG A 222 -21.66 -5.56 4.80
N PRO A 223 -21.12 -6.56 4.07
CA PRO A 223 -21.69 -7.01 2.80
C PRO A 223 -23.04 -7.70 2.92
N TYR A 224 -23.36 -8.29 4.08
CA TYR A 224 -24.49 -9.21 4.23
C TYR A 224 -25.56 -8.72 5.19
N ASP A 225 -25.44 -7.52 5.73
CA ASP A 225 -26.48 -6.99 6.61
C ASP A 225 -27.76 -6.65 5.84
N ALA A 226 -28.88 -6.51 6.57
CA ALA A 226 -30.19 -6.27 5.97
C ALA A 226 -30.23 -4.97 5.14
N GLU A 227 -29.49 -3.96 5.59
CA GLU A 227 -29.39 -2.67 4.91
C GLU A 227 -28.62 -2.79 3.59
N ALA A 228 -27.51 -3.55 3.57
CA ALA A 228 -26.74 -3.81 2.37
C ALA A 228 -27.58 -4.60 1.35
N LEU A 229 -28.24 -5.67 1.78
CA LEU A 229 -29.08 -6.48 0.89
C LEU A 229 -30.25 -5.67 0.31
N ARG A 230 -30.82 -4.74 1.09
CA ARG A 230 -31.85 -3.81 0.59
C ARG A 230 -31.27 -2.86 -0.45
N PHE A 231 -30.13 -2.24 -0.18
CA PHE A 231 -29.43 -1.36 -1.11
C PHE A 231 -29.11 -2.06 -2.43
N TYR A 232 -28.58 -3.30 -2.39
CA TYR A 232 -28.27 -4.04 -3.62
C TYR A 232 -29.54 -4.32 -4.44
N ARG A 233 -30.66 -4.68 -3.78
CA ARG A 233 -31.94 -4.89 -4.45
C ARG A 233 -32.42 -3.62 -5.13
N GLU A 234 -32.39 -2.49 -4.44
CA GLU A 234 -32.80 -1.21 -4.98
C GLU A 234 -31.94 -0.80 -6.18
N ARG A 235 -30.63 -1.02 -6.08
CA ARG A 235 -29.67 -0.64 -7.12
C ARG A 235 -29.74 -1.54 -8.36
N THR A 236 -30.00 -2.82 -8.20
CA THR A 236 -30.04 -3.80 -9.29
C THR A 236 -31.43 -4.01 -9.88
N GLY A 237 -32.49 -3.59 -9.19
CA GLY A 237 -33.88 -3.79 -9.61
C GLY A 237 -34.42 -5.21 -9.42
N HIS A 238 -33.65 -6.11 -8.78
CA HIS A 238 -34.07 -7.49 -8.52
C HIS A 238 -33.53 -7.99 -7.14
N PRO A 239 -34.15 -9.07 -6.58
CA PRO A 239 -33.73 -9.62 -5.30
C PRO A 239 -32.27 -10.08 -5.35
N VAL A 240 -31.49 -9.66 -4.35
CA VAL A 240 -30.09 -10.06 -4.17
C VAL A 240 -29.97 -10.75 -2.81
N ASN A 241 -29.41 -11.95 -2.79
CA ASN A 241 -29.16 -12.73 -1.58
C ASN A 241 -27.67 -12.78 -1.23
N ALA A 242 -27.34 -13.24 -0.03
CA ALA A 242 -25.97 -13.32 0.48
C ALA A 242 -25.02 -14.13 -0.43
N THR A 243 -25.53 -15.22 -1.05
CA THR A 243 -24.72 -16.03 -1.98
C THR A 243 -24.34 -15.28 -3.24
N GLN A 244 -25.24 -14.45 -3.77
CA GLN A 244 -24.95 -13.61 -4.94
C GLN A 244 -23.95 -12.52 -4.59
N VAL A 245 -24.07 -11.89 -3.41
CA VAL A 245 -23.10 -10.92 -2.91
C VAL A 245 -21.73 -11.57 -2.74
N GLN A 246 -21.67 -12.79 -2.16
CA GLN A 246 -20.42 -13.55 -2.03
C GLN A 246 -19.77 -13.82 -3.38
N ARG A 247 -20.53 -14.21 -4.39
CA ARG A 247 -20.02 -14.42 -5.75
C ARG A 247 -19.51 -13.13 -6.39
N ALA A 248 -20.20 -12.02 -6.17
CA ALA A 248 -19.77 -10.72 -6.67
C ALA A 248 -18.45 -10.28 -6.03
N LEU A 249 -18.33 -10.39 -4.70
CA LEU A 249 -17.10 -10.09 -3.97
C LEU A 249 -15.93 -10.96 -4.45
N GLU A 250 -16.17 -12.25 -4.64
CA GLU A 250 -15.14 -13.16 -5.13
C GLU A 250 -14.76 -12.87 -6.58
N GLY A 251 -15.73 -12.53 -7.43
CA GLY A 251 -15.48 -12.09 -8.81
C GLY A 251 -14.61 -10.84 -8.86
N LEU A 252 -14.91 -9.83 -8.05
CA LEU A 252 -14.13 -8.60 -7.95
C LEU A 252 -12.71 -8.84 -7.41
N ARG A 253 -12.55 -9.81 -6.51
CA ARG A 253 -11.25 -10.20 -5.94
C ARG A 253 -10.36 -10.94 -6.93
N GLN A 254 -10.95 -11.72 -7.84
CA GLN A 254 -10.23 -12.54 -8.81
C GLN A 254 -9.87 -11.80 -10.10
N ARG A 255 -10.30 -10.55 -10.26
CA ARG A 255 -9.92 -9.73 -11.41
C ARG A 255 -8.43 -9.41 -11.43
N MET A 256 -7.94 -9.00 -12.59
CA MET A 256 -6.57 -8.54 -12.79
C MET A 256 -6.61 -7.14 -13.41
N PRO A 257 -6.34 -6.08 -12.65
CA PRO A 257 -6.03 -6.06 -11.21
C PRO A 257 -7.25 -6.40 -10.34
N ALA A 258 -6.99 -6.89 -9.12
CA ALA A 258 -8.05 -7.14 -8.15
C ALA A 258 -8.66 -5.80 -7.69
N LEU A 259 -9.99 -5.75 -7.59
CA LEU A 259 -10.70 -4.55 -7.11
C LEU A 259 -11.09 -4.65 -5.63
N VAL A 260 -11.08 -5.84 -5.07
CA VAL A 260 -11.49 -6.11 -3.69
C VAL A 260 -10.44 -6.94 -2.97
N TRP A 261 -10.04 -6.44 -1.82
CA TRP A 261 -9.21 -7.13 -0.85
C TRP A 261 -10.05 -7.89 0.17
N LYS A 262 -9.53 -9.00 0.68
CA LYS A 262 -10.17 -9.79 1.73
C LYS A 262 -9.15 -10.19 2.79
N SER A 263 -9.49 -9.96 4.08
CA SER A 263 -8.70 -10.47 5.21
C SER A 263 -8.94 -11.97 5.44
N ALA A 264 -8.03 -12.61 6.18
CA ALA A 264 -8.20 -13.99 6.65
C ALA A 264 -9.46 -14.15 7.52
N ARG A 265 -9.88 -13.10 8.23
CA ARG A 265 -11.10 -13.05 9.06
C ARG A 265 -12.38 -12.80 8.28
N GLY A 266 -12.30 -12.71 6.95
CA GLY A 266 -13.46 -12.54 6.07
C GLY A 266 -13.97 -11.12 5.92
N GLU A 267 -13.19 -10.12 6.30
CA GLU A 267 -13.52 -8.71 6.06
C GLU A 267 -13.10 -8.29 4.66
N TYR A 268 -13.85 -7.38 4.06
CA TYR A 268 -13.61 -6.89 2.71
C TYR A 268 -13.32 -5.39 2.71
N ALA A 269 -12.44 -4.96 1.83
CA ALA A 269 -12.15 -3.56 1.52
C ALA A 269 -11.85 -3.42 0.02
N LEU A 270 -11.82 -2.19 -0.48
CA LEU A 270 -11.30 -1.94 -1.82
C LEU A 270 -9.82 -2.29 -1.88
N GLU A 271 -9.37 -2.84 -2.99
CA GLU A 271 -7.95 -2.92 -3.29
C GLU A 271 -7.50 -1.54 -3.75
N ASP A 272 -6.36 -1.09 -3.23
CA ASP A 272 -5.75 0.13 -3.71
C ASP A 272 -5.09 -0.18 -5.05
N VAL A 273 -5.80 0.18 -6.11
CA VAL A 273 -5.27 0.11 -7.48
C VAL A 273 -4.61 1.46 -7.71
N ALA A 274 -3.32 1.58 -7.33
CA ALA A 274 -2.52 2.78 -7.58
C ALA A 274 -2.30 3.02 -9.06
#